data_9d120cb9a5de0e67dbe6070087efa7c1
#
_entry.id   9d120cb9a5de0e67dbe6070087efa7c1
#
_cell.length_a   1.000
_cell.length_b   1.000
_cell.length_c   1.000
_cell.angle_alpha   90.00
_cell.angle_beta   90.00
_cell.angle_gamma   90.00
#
_symmetry.space_group_name_H-M   'P 1'
#
loop_
_entity.id
_entity.type
_entity.pdbx_description
1 polymer ?
#
loop_
_entity_poly.entity_id
_entity_poly.type
_entity_poly.pdbx_seq_one_letter_code
_entity_poly.pdbx_strand_id
1 'polypeptide(L)'
;MLDTLKNKKNLIALVGASNNPKKYGNKILLDLISKGYNVAPINNQEEMISGIKSYKNVMDLEISPSIINFVVPPKIGFEITKELVDNNFDNFWYQPGAENQKISTYLTENNKNFIDDKCIMVVTRLSEHY
;
A
#
# COMPACT_ATOMS: atom_id res chain seq x y z
N MET A 1 -1.30 -8.94 10.28
CA MET A 1 -1.48 -7.75 9.43
C MET A 1 -2.90 -7.20 9.47
N LEU A 2 -3.91 -8.05 9.45
CA LEU A 2 -5.30 -7.57 9.55
C LEU A 2 -5.58 -6.81 10.84
N ASP A 3 -4.96 -7.21 11.94
CA ASP A 3 -5.11 -6.50 13.21
C ASP A 3 -4.57 -5.06 13.17
N THR A 4 -3.60 -4.81 12.31
CA THR A 4 -3.03 -3.46 12.13
C THR A 4 -4.07 -2.47 11.64
N LEU A 5 -5.04 -2.93 10.83
CA LEU A 5 -6.10 -2.09 10.29
C LEU A 5 -7.14 -1.69 11.33
N LYS A 6 -7.18 -2.34 12.50
CA LYS A 6 -8.10 -1.98 13.57
C LYS A 6 -7.75 -0.63 14.20
N ASN A 7 -6.48 -0.25 14.17
CA ASN A 7 -6.05 1.07 14.60
C ASN A 7 -5.84 1.97 13.36
N LYS A 8 -6.79 2.84 13.09
CA LYS A 8 -6.78 3.69 11.90
C LYS A 8 -5.66 4.75 11.92
N LYS A 9 -4.96 4.93 13.02
CA LYS A 9 -3.79 5.81 13.11
C LYS A 9 -2.55 5.19 12.47
N ASN A 10 -2.53 3.86 12.32
CA ASN A 10 -1.43 3.18 11.67
C ASN A 10 -1.32 3.63 10.20
N LEU A 11 -0.14 4.05 9.80
CA LEU A 11 0.08 4.61 8.48
C LEU A 11 0.10 3.51 7.41
N ILE A 12 -0.65 3.73 6.34
CA ILE A 12 -0.64 2.88 5.15
C ILE A 12 0.06 3.67 4.05
N ALA A 13 1.15 3.13 3.50
CA ALA A 13 1.78 3.71 2.32
C ALA A 13 1.10 3.11 1.09
N LEU A 14 0.57 3.95 0.21
CA LEU A 14 -0.11 3.50 -1.01
C LEU A 14 0.80 3.72 -2.21
N VAL A 15 1.47 2.66 -2.66
CA VAL A 15 2.37 2.69 -3.82
C VAL A 15 1.55 2.58 -5.10
N GLY A 16 1.60 3.60 -5.92
CA GLY A 16 0.79 3.71 -7.13
C GLY A 16 -0.40 4.64 -6.99
N ALA A 17 -0.39 5.50 -5.96
CA ALA A 17 -1.41 6.54 -5.81
C ALA A 17 -1.42 7.44 -7.07
N SER A 18 -2.59 7.92 -7.46
CA SER A 18 -2.77 8.65 -8.71
C SER A 18 -3.80 9.78 -8.56
N ASN A 19 -3.59 10.85 -9.30
CA ASN A 19 -4.58 11.91 -9.44
C ASN A 19 -5.69 11.56 -10.45
N ASN A 20 -5.51 10.49 -11.22
CA ASN A 20 -6.50 10.08 -12.22
C ASN A 20 -7.66 9.32 -11.54
N PRO A 21 -8.90 9.89 -11.51
CA PRO A 21 -10.02 9.25 -10.81
C PRO A 21 -10.47 7.92 -11.44
N LYS A 22 -10.00 7.60 -12.63
CA LYS A 22 -10.30 6.32 -13.30
C LYS A 22 -9.39 5.20 -12.80
N LYS A 23 -8.26 5.52 -12.16
CA LYS A 23 -7.30 4.53 -11.68
C LYS A 23 -7.60 4.09 -10.26
N TYR A 24 -7.32 2.83 -9.96
CA TYR A 24 -7.49 2.29 -8.60
C TYR A 24 -6.62 3.01 -7.57
N GLY A 25 -5.46 3.52 -7.97
CA GLY A 25 -4.61 4.29 -7.06
C GLY A 25 -5.29 5.54 -6.51
N ASN A 26 -6.20 6.14 -7.27
CA ASN A 26 -7.02 7.24 -6.78
C ASN A 26 -8.20 6.75 -5.95
N LYS A 27 -8.90 5.73 -6.45
CA LYS A 27 -10.10 5.18 -5.79
C LYS A 27 -9.78 4.65 -4.40
N ILE A 28 -8.67 3.92 -4.26
CA ILE A 28 -8.24 3.35 -2.98
C ILE A 28 -7.88 4.46 -2.01
N LEU A 29 -7.11 5.46 -2.46
CA LEU A 29 -6.72 6.58 -1.62
C LEU A 29 -7.92 7.29 -1.02
N LEU A 30 -8.87 7.69 -1.87
CA LEU A 30 -10.07 8.41 -1.42
C LEU A 30 -10.95 7.56 -0.54
N ASP A 31 -11.10 6.27 -0.85
CA ASP A 31 -11.89 5.33 -0.07
C ASP A 31 -11.33 5.19 1.35
N LEU A 32 -10.05 4.93 1.47
CA LEU A 32 -9.40 4.75 2.78
C LEU A 32 -9.46 6.03 3.61
N ILE A 33 -9.23 7.18 2.98
CA ILE A 33 -9.32 8.47 3.68
C ILE A 33 -10.75 8.71 4.16
N SER A 34 -11.76 8.43 3.34
CA SER A 34 -13.16 8.61 3.72
C SER A 34 -13.57 7.73 4.90
N LYS A 35 -12.89 6.62 5.11
CA LYS A 35 -13.09 5.72 6.25
C LYS A 35 -12.27 6.11 7.49
N GLY A 36 -11.47 7.17 7.40
CA GLY A 36 -10.67 7.67 8.52
C GLY A 36 -9.29 7.04 8.67
N TYR A 37 -8.82 6.29 7.67
CA TYR A 37 -7.48 5.72 7.71
C TYR A 37 -6.41 6.76 7.40
N ASN A 38 -5.22 6.56 7.96
CA ASN A 38 -4.05 7.39 7.73
C ASN A 38 -3.29 6.82 6.54
N VAL A 39 -3.28 7.53 5.42
CA VAL A 39 -2.69 7.05 4.16
C VAL A 39 -1.69 8.06 3.62
N ALA A 40 -0.50 7.57 3.24
CA ALA A 40 0.51 8.37 2.55
C ALA A 40 0.56 7.94 1.08
N PRO A 41 0.21 8.84 0.14
CA PRO A 41 0.35 8.54 -1.27
C PRO A 41 1.82 8.47 -1.68
N ILE A 42 2.18 7.44 -2.43
CA ILE A 42 3.53 7.30 -3.01
C ILE A 42 3.40 7.36 -4.53
N ASN A 43 4.05 8.36 -5.12
CA ASN A 43 4.05 8.57 -6.57
C ASN A 43 5.36 9.28 -6.94
N ASN A 44 6.08 8.77 -7.94
CA ASN A 44 7.40 9.30 -8.28
C ASN A 44 7.37 10.58 -9.13
N GLN A 45 6.21 11.07 -9.53
CA GLN A 45 6.07 12.24 -10.39
C GLN A 45 5.30 13.39 -9.76
N GLU A 46 4.24 13.09 -8.98
CA GLU A 46 3.34 14.10 -8.45
C GLU A 46 3.72 14.48 -7.00
N GLU A 47 3.73 15.78 -6.71
CA GLU A 47 3.99 16.29 -5.36
C GLU A 47 2.75 16.24 -4.49
N MET A 48 1.56 16.30 -5.11
CA MET A 48 0.27 16.27 -4.43
C MET A 48 -0.65 15.30 -5.15
N ILE A 49 -1.36 14.47 -4.40
CA ILE A 49 -2.40 13.58 -4.91
C ILE A 49 -3.68 13.90 -4.17
N SER A 50 -4.72 14.33 -4.89
CA SER A 50 -6.02 14.71 -4.32
C SER A 50 -5.89 15.67 -3.13
N GLY A 51 -4.98 16.64 -3.25
CA GLY A 51 -4.73 17.66 -2.22
C GLY A 51 -3.87 17.18 -1.05
N ILE A 52 -3.37 15.95 -1.10
CA ILE A 52 -2.55 15.37 -0.04
C ILE A 52 -1.11 15.28 -0.50
N LYS A 53 -0.17 15.61 0.39
CA LYS A 53 1.25 15.51 0.08
C LYS A 53 1.61 14.10 -0.33
N SER A 54 2.24 13.97 -1.50
CA SER A 54 2.75 12.71 -2.03
C SER A 54 4.26 12.62 -1.82
N TYR A 55 4.75 11.39 -1.70
CA TYR A 55 6.18 11.12 -1.54
C TYR A 55 6.65 10.27 -2.71
N LYS A 56 7.88 10.50 -3.16
CA LYS A 56 8.43 9.75 -4.29
C LYS A 56 8.76 8.31 -3.90
N ASN A 57 9.10 8.10 -2.65
CA ASN A 57 9.57 6.81 -2.16
C ASN A 57 9.04 6.58 -0.74
N VAL A 58 8.75 5.32 -0.42
CA VAL A 58 8.31 4.93 0.92
C VAL A 58 9.33 5.36 1.98
N MET A 59 10.63 5.31 1.66
CA MET A 59 11.69 5.68 2.59
C MET A 59 11.79 7.17 2.88
N ASP A 60 11.08 8.01 2.11
CA ASP A 60 11.02 9.45 2.36
C ASP A 60 10.00 9.81 3.46
N LEU A 61 9.19 8.86 3.89
CA LEU A 61 8.20 9.09 4.93
C LEU A 61 8.88 9.30 6.29
N GLU A 62 8.44 10.32 7.02
CA GLU A 62 8.98 10.62 8.36
C GLU A 62 8.56 9.56 9.38
N ILE A 63 7.37 8.98 9.19
CA ILE A 63 6.83 7.91 10.03
C ILE A 63 6.83 6.63 9.21
N SER A 64 7.37 5.55 9.76
CA SER A 64 7.40 4.27 9.09
C SER A 64 5.98 3.73 8.91
N PRO A 65 5.58 3.34 7.68
CA PRO A 65 4.26 2.77 7.48
C PRO A 65 4.15 1.38 8.10
N SER A 66 2.97 1.08 8.63
CA SER A 66 2.65 -0.23 9.19
C SER A 66 2.28 -1.24 8.11
N ILE A 67 1.77 -0.76 6.99
CA ILE A 67 1.42 -1.57 5.82
C ILE A 67 1.84 -0.81 4.57
N ILE A 68 2.40 -1.54 3.60
CA ILE A 68 2.71 -0.98 2.28
C ILE A 68 1.78 -1.66 1.28
N ASN A 69 0.86 -0.87 0.71
CA ASN A 69 -0.15 -1.35 -0.23
C ASN A 69 0.28 -1.02 -1.65
N PHE A 70 0.30 -2.03 -2.52
CA PHE A 70 0.73 -1.90 -3.91
C PHE A 70 -0.45 -1.96 -4.86
N VAL A 71 -0.53 -0.97 -5.76
CA VAL A 71 -1.51 -0.93 -6.85
C VAL A 71 -0.81 -0.66 -8.19
N VAL A 72 0.47 -1.00 -8.28
CA VAL A 72 1.29 -0.90 -9.49
C VAL A 72 1.41 -2.26 -10.18
N PRO A 73 1.78 -2.30 -11.48
CA PRO A 73 2.03 -3.58 -12.16
C PRO A 73 3.08 -4.42 -11.42
N PRO A 74 2.96 -5.76 -11.43
CA PRO A 74 3.87 -6.63 -10.67
C PRO A 74 5.35 -6.43 -10.98
N LYS A 75 5.70 -6.13 -12.21
CA LYS A 75 7.09 -5.90 -12.60
C LYS A 75 7.70 -4.71 -11.85
N ILE A 76 6.93 -3.63 -11.73
CA ILE A 76 7.36 -2.44 -10.99
C ILE A 76 7.31 -2.72 -9.48
N GLY A 77 6.24 -3.37 -9.03
CA GLY A 77 6.06 -3.71 -7.61
C GLY A 77 7.16 -4.61 -7.08
N PHE A 78 7.66 -5.54 -7.90
CA PHE A 78 8.73 -6.43 -7.49
C PHE A 78 10.04 -5.67 -7.20
N GLU A 79 10.40 -4.72 -8.05
CA GLU A 79 11.61 -3.92 -7.85
C GLU A 79 11.50 -3.07 -6.58
N ILE A 80 10.34 -2.47 -6.34
CA ILE A 80 10.10 -1.69 -5.11
C ILE A 80 10.14 -2.62 -3.90
N THR A 81 9.53 -3.80 -3.99
CA THR A 81 9.52 -4.79 -2.91
C THR A 81 10.93 -5.16 -2.48
N LYS A 82 11.83 -5.45 -3.43
CA LYS A 82 13.21 -5.80 -3.10
C LYS A 82 13.91 -4.70 -2.31
N GLU A 83 13.73 -3.46 -2.72
CA GLU A 83 14.31 -2.32 -2.04
C GLU A 83 13.77 -2.19 -0.61
N LEU A 84 12.46 -2.37 -0.43
CA LEU A 84 11.83 -2.27 0.88
C LEU A 84 12.22 -3.43 1.81
N VAL A 85 12.35 -4.64 1.28
CA VAL A 85 12.84 -5.79 2.05
C VAL A 85 14.28 -5.53 2.51
N ASP A 86 15.13 -4.97 1.65
CA ASP A 86 16.50 -4.61 2.00
C ASP A 86 16.57 -3.52 3.09
N ASN A 87 15.51 -2.74 3.24
CA ASN A 87 15.40 -1.70 4.26
C ASN A 87 14.52 -2.11 5.44
N ASN A 88 14.31 -3.40 5.63
CA ASN A 88 13.68 -4.00 6.81
C ASN A 88 12.18 -3.71 7.00
N PHE A 89 11.47 -3.44 5.91
CA PHE A 89 10.01 -3.40 5.96
C PHE A 89 9.44 -4.82 5.98
N ASP A 90 8.33 -5.03 6.69
CA ASP A 90 7.85 -6.37 7.00
C ASP A 90 6.45 -6.69 6.49
N ASN A 91 5.59 -5.70 6.24
CA ASN A 91 4.16 -5.93 5.96
C ASN A 91 3.78 -5.36 4.60
N PHE A 92 3.48 -6.25 3.66
CA PHE A 92 3.21 -5.91 2.27
C PHE A 92 1.80 -6.34 1.88
N TRP A 93 1.10 -5.50 1.15
CA TRP A 93 -0.25 -5.81 0.65
C TRP A 93 -0.30 -5.52 -0.84
N TYR A 94 -0.67 -6.52 -1.62
CA TYR A 94 -0.78 -6.39 -3.08
C TYR A 94 -2.24 -6.49 -3.48
N GLN A 95 -2.76 -5.40 -4.08
CA GLN A 95 -4.10 -5.38 -4.60
C GLN A 95 -4.25 -6.43 -5.71
N PRO A 96 -5.47 -6.97 -5.93
CA PRO A 96 -5.71 -7.89 -7.04
C PRO A 96 -5.20 -7.29 -8.36
N GLY A 97 -4.34 -8.03 -9.06
CA GLY A 97 -3.67 -7.56 -10.27
C GLY A 97 -2.26 -7.01 -10.06
N ALA A 98 -1.90 -6.72 -8.81
CA ALA A 98 -0.54 -6.25 -8.48
C ALA A 98 0.36 -7.39 -7.99
N GLU A 99 -0.20 -8.58 -7.76
CA GLU A 99 0.52 -9.76 -7.27
C GLU A 99 1.06 -10.61 -8.42
N ASN A 100 2.11 -11.37 -8.12
CA ASN A 100 2.53 -12.51 -8.95
C ASN A 100 3.32 -13.51 -8.09
N GLN A 101 3.55 -14.70 -8.65
CA GLN A 101 4.25 -15.78 -7.94
C GLN A 101 5.68 -15.39 -7.57
N LYS A 102 6.35 -14.61 -8.40
CA LYS A 102 7.72 -14.18 -8.16
C LYS A 102 7.84 -13.32 -6.91
N ILE A 103 6.88 -12.41 -6.72
CA ILE A 103 6.82 -11.56 -5.53
C ILE A 103 6.55 -12.40 -4.28
N SER A 104 5.54 -13.26 -4.32
CA SER A 104 5.16 -14.06 -3.15
C SER A 104 6.27 -15.02 -2.74
N THR A 105 6.97 -15.62 -3.70
CA THR A 105 8.11 -16.48 -3.42
C THR A 105 9.23 -15.70 -2.75
N TYR A 106 9.56 -14.52 -3.27
CA TYR A 106 10.60 -13.65 -2.72
C TYR A 106 10.29 -13.27 -1.26
N LEU A 107 9.05 -12.85 -1.00
CA LEU A 107 8.63 -12.45 0.34
C LEU A 107 8.66 -13.63 1.32
N THR A 108 8.21 -14.80 0.87
CA THR A 108 8.23 -16.02 1.70
C THR A 108 9.67 -16.40 2.03
N GLU A 109 10.58 -16.38 1.07
CA GLU A 109 11.99 -16.69 1.29
C GLU A 109 12.68 -15.71 2.22
N ASN A 110 12.20 -14.48 2.30
CA ASN A 110 12.74 -13.44 3.18
C ASN A 110 11.95 -13.30 4.49
N ASN A 111 11.03 -14.21 4.77
CA ASN A 111 10.23 -14.25 6.00
C ASN A 111 9.41 -12.98 6.23
N LYS A 112 8.87 -12.42 5.17
CA LYS A 112 8.02 -11.22 5.24
C LYS A 112 6.54 -11.59 5.24
N ASN A 113 5.74 -10.75 5.87
CA ASN A 113 4.28 -10.90 5.88
C ASN A 113 3.68 -10.24 4.64
N PHE A 114 2.73 -10.92 4.00
CA PHE A 114 2.04 -10.31 2.87
C PHE A 114 0.62 -10.83 2.70
N ILE A 115 -0.21 -10.00 2.10
CA ILE A 115 -1.57 -10.34 1.64
C ILE A 115 -1.61 -10.02 0.16
N ASP A 116 -2.03 -10.95 -0.68
CA ASP A 116 -2.08 -10.79 -2.12
C ASP A 116 -3.36 -11.34 -2.76
N ASP A 117 -4.36 -11.66 -1.94
CA ASP A 117 -5.62 -12.26 -2.39
C ASP A 117 -6.86 -11.45 -1.97
N LYS A 118 -6.67 -10.21 -1.49
CA LYS A 118 -7.77 -9.39 -0.98
C LYS A 118 -7.61 -7.93 -1.39
N CYS A 119 -8.73 -7.28 -1.70
CA CYS A 119 -8.76 -5.83 -1.92
C CYS A 119 -8.89 -5.13 -0.57
N ILE A 120 -7.99 -4.20 -0.28
CA ILE A 120 -7.98 -3.48 1.00
C ILE A 120 -9.27 -2.67 1.22
N MET A 121 -9.90 -2.18 0.16
CA MET A 121 -11.18 -1.47 0.27
C MET A 121 -12.31 -2.37 0.79
N VAL A 122 -12.31 -3.64 0.37
CA VAL A 122 -13.30 -4.62 0.82
C VAL A 122 -13.07 -5.01 2.27
N VAL A 123 -11.82 -5.28 2.62
CA VAL A 123 -11.45 -5.68 3.99
C VAL A 123 -11.77 -4.56 4.98
N THR A 124 -11.44 -3.32 4.66
CA THR A 124 -11.69 -2.18 5.54
C THR A 124 -13.19 -1.85 5.65
N ARG A 125 -13.98 -2.13 4.62
CA ARG A 125 -15.43 -1.99 4.69
C ARG A 125 -16.04 -3.00 5.67
N LEU A 126 -15.56 -4.24 5.64
CA LEU A 126 -16.02 -5.27 6.56
C LEU A 126 -15.67 -4.94 8.01
N SER A 127 -14.48 -4.39 8.25
CA SER A 127 -14.04 -4.02 9.60
C SER A 127 -14.85 -2.87 10.20
N GLU A 128 -15.51 -2.05 9.39
CA GLU A 128 -16.35 -0.95 9.85
C GLU A 128 -17.68 -1.43 10.47
N HIS A 129 -18.06 -2.67 10.21
CA HIS A 129 -19.32 -3.24 10.72
C HIS A 129 -19.14 -3.97 12.06
N TYR A 130 -17.96 -3.95 12.63
CA TYR A 130 -17.68 -4.62 13.91
C TYR A 130 -17.47 -3.63 15.05
#